data_6c9fea4eb8541b1eadf8a6d146b75b1a
#
_entry.id   6c9fea4eb8541b1eadf8a6d146b75b1a
#
_cell.length_a   1.000
_cell.length_b   1.000
_cell.length_c   1.000
_cell.angle_alpha   90.00
_cell.angle_beta   90.00
_cell.angle_gamma   90.00
#
_symmetry.space_group_name_H-M   'P 1'
#
loop_
_entity.id
_entity.type
_entity.pdbx_description
1 polymer ?
#
loop_
_entity_poly.entity_id
_entity_poly.type
_entity_poly.pdbx_seq_one_letter_code
_entity_poly.pdbx_strand_id
1 'polypeptide(L)'
;MVEMKNPIKEADANPTINHLSLWRTDLAYFWVINCEANIQDDMHYHENDDHIFMVIEGECTVRTPHKEFVLKQFDTVLLKSGEPYQLCNTGKGRMLLLGAGNAGVDGKPRTRVPKIPSRIPVTEPVVA
;
A
#
# COMPACT_ATOMS: atom_id res chain seq x y z
N MET A 1 -14.12 -24.79 -1.82
CA MET A 1 -15.17 -23.85 -1.39
C MET A 1 -14.84 -22.45 -1.89
N VAL A 2 -15.83 -21.76 -2.41
CA VAL A 2 -15.65 -20.36 -2.86
C VAL A 2 -15.92 -19.45 -1.66
N GLU A 3 -15.05 -18.47 -1.47
CA GLU A 3 -15.20 -17.49 -0.40
C GLU A 3 -15.23 -16.09 -1.01
N MET A 4 -15.79 -15.14 -0.28
CA MET A 4 -16.05 -13.82 -0.81
C MET A 4 -15.86 -12.75 0.28
N LYS A 5 -15.18 -11.65 -0.08
CA LYS A 5 -15.01 -10.49 0.79
C LYS A 5 -15.09 -9.22 -0.03
N ASN A 6 -15.60 -8.16 0.58
CA ASN A 6 -15.64 -6.83 -0.01
C ASN A 6 -14.62 -5.94 0.73
N PRO A 7 -13.63 -5.36 0.04
CA PRO A 7 -12.58 -4.59 0.71
C PRO A 7 -13.10 -3.37 1.45
N ILE A 8 -14.14 -2.72 0.95
CA ILE A 8 -14.71 -1.54 1.61
C ILE A 8 -15.38 -1.95 2.92
N LYS A 9 -16.19 -3.02 2.88
CA LYS A 9 -16.86 -3.54 4.08
C LYS A 9 -15.88 -4.01 5.13
N GLU A 10 -14.80 -4.68 4.70
CA GLU A 10 -13.75 -5.13 5.61
C GLU A 10 -13.04 -3.95 6.27
N ALA A 11 -12.71 -2.92 5.51
CA ALA A 11 -12.08 -1.73 6.05
C ALA A 11 -12.99 -0.98 7.00
N ASP A 12 -14.28 -0.86 6.68
CA ASP A 12 -15.26 -0.19 7.54
C ASP A 12 -15.45 -0.93 8.86
N ALA A 13 -15.37 -2.25 8.84
CA ALA A 13 -15.48 -3.07 10.05
C ALA A 13 -14.20 -3.03 10.92
N ASN A 14 -13.08 -2.57 10.37
CA ASN A 14 -11.79 -2.53 11.05
C ASN A 14 -11.12 -1.14 10.88
N PRO A 15 -11.77 -0.08 11.35
CA PRO A 15 -11.34 1.30 11.02
C PRO A 15 -9.98 1.70 11.57
N THR A 16 -9.45 0.96 12.55
CA THR A 16 -8.15 1.27 13.15
C THR A 16 -7.01 0.42 12.60
N ILE A 17 -7.30 -0.49 11.68
CA ILE A 17 -6.29 -1.38 11.11
C ILE A 17 -5.83 -0.80 9.77
N ASN A 18 -4.58 -0.34 9.73
CA ASN A 18 -4.02 0.29 8.53
C ASN A 18 -3.68 -0.72 7.43
N HIS A 19 -3.25 -1.91 7.81
CA HIS A 19 -2.89 -2.98 6.88
C HIS A 19 -3.72 -4.22 7.22
N LEU A 20 -4.72 -4.50 6.41
CA LEU A 20 -5.67 -5.56 6.66
C LEU A 20 -5.55 -6.65 5.59
N SER A 21 -5.19 -7.85 6.00
CA SER A 21 -5.16 -8.99 5.08
C SER A 21 -6.58 -9.37 4.67
N LEU A 22 -6.83 -9.47 3.36
CA LEU A 22 -8.07 -10.02 2.83
C LEU A 22 -7.93 -11.51 2.56
N TRP A 23 -6.95 -11.86 1.75
CA TRP A 23 -6.71 -13.23 1.31
C TRP A 23 -5.22 -13.53 1.33
N ARG A 24 -4.87 -14.68 1.84
CA ARG A 24 -3.50 -15.16 1.83
C ARG A 24 -3.48 -16.64 1.53
N THR A 25 -2.78 -17.00 0.46
CA THR A 25 -2.52 -18.39 0.07
C THR A 25 -1.02 -18.57 -0.16
N ASP A 26 -0.61 -19.76 -0.52
CA ASP A 26 0.78 -20.01 -0.88
C ASP A 26 1.20 -19.31 -2.17
N LEU A 27 0.23 -18.86 -2.98
CA LEU A 27 0.49 -18.31 -4.30
C LEU A 27 0.23 -16.82 -4.39
N ALA A 28 -0.61 -16.27 -3.53
CA ALA A 28 -1.07 -14.90 -3.67
C ALA A 28 -1.43 -14.29 -2.32
N TYR A 29 -1.31 -12.98 -2.27
CA TYR A 29 -1.72 -12.19 -1.13
C TYR A 29 -2.48 -10.96 -1.60
N PHE A 30 -3.67 -10.74 -1.03
CA PHE A 30 -4.47 -9.52 -1.18
C PHE A 30 -4.65 -8.86 0.16
N TRP A 31 -4.43 -7.55 0.20
CA TRP A 31 -4.62 -6.78 1.44
C TRP A 31 -5.20 -5.41 1.14
N VAL A 32 -5.65 -4.75 2.18
CA VAL A 32 -6.17 -3.39 2.10
C VAL A 32 -5.29 -2.49 2.94
N ILE A 33 -4.91 -1.35 2.38
CA ILE A 33 -4.30 -0.26 3.14
C ILE A 33 -5.39 0.78 3.36
N ASN A 34 -5.62 1.09 4.63
CA ASN A 34 -6.63 2.05 5.06
C ASN A 34 -5.96 3.09 5.94
N CYS A 35 -5.79 4.30 5.43
CA CYS A 35 -5.13 5.33 6.22
C CYS A 35 -5.76 6.70 6.06
N GLU A 36 -5.61 7.50 7.12
CA GLU A 36 -6.12 8.86 7.17
C GLU A 36 -5.29 9.81 6.30
N ALA A 37 -5.82 11.01 6.09
CA ALA A 37 -5.13 12.05 5.32
C ALA A 37 -3.79 12.43 5.96
N ASN A 38 -2.84 12.84 5.13
CA ASN A 38 -1.50 13.29 5.52
C ASN A 38 -0.64 12.22 6.20
N ILE A 39 -0.93 10.94 5.94
CA ILE A 39 -0.14 9.82 6.45
C ILE A 39 0.57 9.14 5.28
N GLN A 40 1.78 8.69 5.55
CA GLN A 40 2.57 7.93 4.59
C GLN A 40 3.32 6.81 5.28
N ASP A 41 3.72 5.80 4.52
CA ASP A 41 4.64 4.79 5.01
C ASP A 41 6.10 5.27 4.85
N ASP A 42 7.03 4.43 5.29
CA ASP A 42 8.44 4.67 5.05
C ASP A 42 8.80 4.32 3.60
N MET A 43 9.79 5.00 3.04
CA MET A 43 10.38 4.55 1.78
C MET A 43 10.99 3.18 2.00
N HIS A 44 10.58 2.21 1.19
CA HIS A 44 11.01 0.82 1.35
C HIS A 44 10.91 0.06 0.02
N TYR A 45 11.45 -1.14 -0.02
CA TYR A 45 11.28 -2.06 -1.14
C TYR A 45 11.11 -3.49 -0.64
N HIS A 46 10.57 -4.32 -1.50
CA HIS A 46 10.41 -5.76 -1.27
C HIS A 46 11.27 -6.54 -2.25
N GLU A 47 11.90 -7.58 -1.78
CA GLU A 47 12.65 -8.49 -2.64
C GLU A 47 11.78 -9.70 -3.00
N ASN A 48 11.87 -10.14 -4.26
CA ASN A 48 11.15 -11.30 -4.76
C ASN A 48 9.62 -11.19 -4.63
N ASP A 49 9.10 -9.97 -4.67
CA ASP A 49 7.68 -9.71 -4.50
C ASP A 49 7.30 -8.46 -5.30
N ASP A 50 6.52 -8.65 -6.35
CA ASP A 50 5.95 -7.53 -7.10
C ASP A 50 4.65 -7.13 -6.41
N HIS A 51 4.48 -5.84 -6.18
CA HIS A 51 3.26 -5.32 -5.59
C HIS A 51 2.47 -4.51 -6.60
N ILE A 52 1.16 -4.74 -6.61
CA ILE A 52 0.21 -3.98 -7.42
C ILE A 52 -0.76 -3.32 -6.45
N PHE A 53 -1.02 -2.04 -6.64
CA PHE A 53 -2.04 -1.34 -5.86
C PHE A 53 -3.07 -0.71 -6.78
N MET A 54 -4.31 -0.70 -6.31
CA MET A 54 -5.41 0.05 -6.93
C MET A 54 -6.03 0.95 -5.89
N VAL A 55 -6.26 2.21 -6.24
CA VAL A 55 -6.99 3.13 -5.35
C VAL A 55 -8.47 2.79 -5.42
N ILE A 56 -9.03 2.37 -4.28
CA ILE A 56 -10.46 2.10 -4.14
C ILE A 56 -11.21 3.38 -3.76
N GLU A 57 -10.59 4.18 -2.88
CA GLU A 57 -11.19 5.41 -2.39
C GLU A 57 -10.09 6.42 -2.08
N GLY A 58 -10.35 7.70 -2.37
CA GLY A 58 -9.43 8.78 -2.07
C GLY A 58 -8.33 8.94 -3.12
N GLU A 59 -7.18 9.42 -2.68
CA GLU A 59 -6.04 9.71 -3.54
C GLU A 59 -4.75 9.18 -2.90
N CYS A 60 -3.89 8.63 -3.73
CA CYS A 60 -2.59 8.15 -3.30
C CYS A 60 -1.51 8.75 -4.18
N THR A 61 -0.49 9.35 -3.59
CA THR A 61 0.74 9.68 -4.31
C THR A 61 1.77 8.61 -4.01
N VAL A 62 2.19 7.91 -5.05
CA VAL A 62 3.30 6.95 -4.97
C VAL A 62 4.58 7.71 -5.26
N ARG A 63 5.52 7.63 -4.35
CA ARG A 63 6.82 8.30 -4.48
C ARG A 63 7.90 7.27 -4.63
N THR A 64 8.76 7.51 -5.60
CA THR A 64 10.01 6.78 -5.76
C THR A 64 11.16 7.76 -5.53
N PRO A 65 12.43 7.31 -5.48
CA PRO A 65 13.55 8.25 -5.35
C PRO A 65 13.62 9.32 -6.46
N HIS A 66 13.01 9.05 -7.60
CA HIS A 66 13.14 9.91 -8.79
C HIS A 66 11.86 10.60 -9.22
N LYS A 67 10.69 10.03 -8.92
CA LYS A 67 9.40 10.49 -9.43
C LYS A 67 8.29 10.37 -8.40
N GLU A 68 7.22 11.11 -8.66
CA GLU A 68 5.95 10.99 -7.95
C GLU A 68 4.84 10.70 -8.95
N PHE A 69 3.92 9.84 -8.55
CA PHE A 69 2.77 9.45 -9.36
C PHE A 69 1.52 9.66 -8.54
N VAL A 70 0.63 10.53 -9.00
CA VAL A 70 -0.66 10.76 -8.32
C VAL A 70 -1.68 9.81 -8.87
N LEU A 71 -2.22 8.95 -8.01
CA LEU A 71 -3.25 7.97 -8.36
C LEU A 71 -4.59 8.44 -7.83
N LYS A 72 -5.59 8.41 -8.71
CA LYS A 72 -6.98 8.68 -8.38
C LYS A 72 -7.75 7.36 -8.30
N GLN A 73 -9.02 7.44 -7.91
CA GLN A 73 -9.87 6.26 -7.79
C GLN A 73 -9.77 5.36 -9.02
N PHE A 74 -9.53 4.08 -8.77
CA PHE A 74 -9.38 3.00 -9.76
C PHE A 74 -8.12 3.04 -10.61
N ASP A 75 -7.22 4.00 -10.40
CA ASP A 75 -5.89 3.93 -10.98
C ASP A 75 -5.09 2.81 -10.32
N THR A 76 -4.21 2.19 -11.07
CA THR A 76 -3.34 1.13 -10.60
C THR A 76 -1.87 1.46 -10.80
N VAL A 77 -1.03 0.87 -9.97
CA VAL A 77 0.43 1.01 -10.09
C VAL A 77 1.08 -0.34 -9.85
N LEU A 78 2.11 -0.63 -10.63
CA LEU A 78 2.98 -1.80 -10.44
C LEU A 78 4.31 -1.35 -9.87
N LEU A 79 4.68 -1.95 -8.75
CA LEU A 79 5.96 -1.73 -8.09
C LEU A 79 6.71 -3.06 -8.11
N LYS A 80 7.70 -3.15 -9.00
CA LYS A 80 8.46 -4.39 -9.17
C LYS A 80 9.36 -4.64 -7.99
N SER A 81 9.67 -5.91 -7.78
CA SER A 81 10.65 -6.35 -6.79
C SER A 81 11.92 -5.50 -6.83
N GLY A 82 12.37 -5.06 -5.66
CA GLY A 82 13.58 -4.26 -5.53
C GLY A 82 13.39 -2.76 -5.76
N GLU A 83 12.22 -2.32 -6.18
CA GLU A 83 11.96 -0.92 -6.48
C GLU A 83 11.53 -0.15 -5.23
N PRO A 84 12.32 0.86 -4.77
CA PRO A 84 11.95 1.63 -3.60
C PRO A 84 10.72 2.50 -3.86
N TYR A 85 9.81 2.53 -2.91
CA TYR A 85 8.62 3.35 -3.01
C TYR A 85 8.08 3.74 -1.64
N GLN A 86 7.20 4.72 -1.66
CA GLN A 86 6.49 5.23 -0.50
C GLN A 86 5.07 5.55 -0.91
N LEU A 87 4.10 5.11 -0.12
CA LEU A 87 2.69 5.40 -0.34
C LEU A 87 2.27 6.56 0.55
N CYS A 88 1.69 7.59 -0.04
CA CYS A 88 1.30 8.79 0.69
C CYS A 88 -0.18 9.08 0.46
N ASN A 89 -0.93 9.29 1.53
CA ASN A 89 -2.29 9.80 1.40
C ASN A 89 -2.22 11.32 1.19
N THR A 90 -2.42 11.76 -0.03
CA THR A 90 -2.39 13.17 -0.41
C THR A 90 -3.79 13.74 -0.66
N GLY A 91 -4.82 12.97 -0.40
CA GLY A 91 -6.20 13.41 -0.48
C GLY A 91 -6.67 14.08 0.80
N LYS A 92 -7.94 14.46 0.83
CA LYS A 92 -8.55 15.14 1.97
C LYS A 92 -9.18 14.18 2.97
N GLY A 93 -9.49 12.97 2.54
CA GLY A 93 -10.14 11.96 3.36
C GLY A 93 -9.33 10.68 3.41
N ARG A 94 -10.00 9.61 3.76
CA ARG A 94 -9.41 8.28 3.83
C ARG A 94 -8.82 7.86 2.48
N MET A 95 -7.63 7.25 2.51
CA MET A 95 -7.06 6.55 1.37
C MET A 95 -7.27 5.06 1.57
N LEU A 96 -7.97 4.42 0.63
CA LEU A 96 -8.20 3.00 0.66
C LEU A 96 -7.58 2.38 -0.60
N LEU A 97 -6.57 1.53 -0.39
CA LEU A 97 -5.87 0.84 -1.48
C LEU A 97 -6.14 -0.65 -1.39
N LEU A 98 -6.31 -1.28 -2.54
CA LEU A 98 -6.26 -2.73 -2.65
C LEU A 98 -4.87 -3.11 -3.13
N GLY A 99 -4.17 -3.94 -2.37
CA GLY A 99 -2.84 -4.42 -2.71
C GLY A 99 -2.85 -5.89 -3.09
N ALA A 100 -1.97 -6.25 -4.00
CA ALA A 100 -1.76 -7.63 -4.43
C ALA A 100 -0.26 -7.91 -4.55
N GLY A 101 0.13 -9.11 -4.14
CA GLY A 101 1.52 -9.58 -4.23
C GLY A 101 1.58 -11.08 -4.12
N ASN A 102 2.81 -11.63 -4.15
CA ASN A 102 3.01 -13.08 -4.02
C ASN A 102 3.17 -13.53 -2.56
N ALA A 103 2.68 -12.76 -1.63
CA ALA A 103 2.65 -13.12 -0.21
C ALA A 103 4.03 -13.34 0.42
N GLY A 104 5.07 -12.75 -0.17
CA GLY A 104 6.41 -13.00 0.33
C GLY A 104 6.70 -14.50 0.30
N VAL A 105 6.53 -15.12 -0.86
CA VAL A 105 6.73 -16.56 -1.05
C VAL A 105 8.04 -17.05 -0.42
N ASP A 106 9.04 -16.18 -0.39
CA ASP A 106 10.33 -16.47 0.22
C ASP A 106 10.38 -16.08 1.71
N GLY A 107 9.28 -15.58 2.26
CA GLY A 107 9.23 -15.11 3.65
C GLY A 107 10.09 -13.89 3.93
N LYS A 108 10.52 -13.16 2.91
CA LYS A 108 11.40 -12.01 3.10
C LYS A 108 10.60 -10.78 3.49
N PRO A 109 10.97 -10.10 4.58
CA PRO A 109 10.32 -8.87 4.97
C PRO A 109 10.70 -7.73 4.03
N ARG A 110 9.91 -6.66 4.09
CA ARG A 110 10.25 -5.44 3.37
C ARG A 110 11.57 -4.87 3.92
N THR A 111 12.34 -4.23 3.04
CA THR A 111 13.56 -3.54 3.42
C THR A 111 13.33 -2.03 3.36
N ARG A 112 13.53 -1.35 4.47
CA ARG A 112 13.42 0.12 4.50
C ARG A 112 14.61 0.75 3.81
N VAL A 113 14.36 1.86 3.14
CA VAL A 113 15.41 2.66 2.52
C VAL A 113 15.61 3.89 3.40
N PRO A 114 16.63 3.90 4.25
CA PRO A 114 16.90 5.06 5.09
C PRO A 114 17.40 6.24 4.26
N LYS A 115 17.22 7.45 4.75
CA LYS A 115 17.82 8.68 4.21
C LYS A 115 17.25 9.22 2.90
N ILE A 116 16.15 8.67 2.36
CA ILE A 116 15.47 9.36 1.27
C ILE A 116 14.44 10.30 1.92
N PRO A 117 14.65 11.64 1.82
CA PRO A 117 13.76 12.56 2.50
C PRO A 117 12.37 12.56 1.89
N SER A 118 11.37 12.74 2.73
CA SER A 118 10.00 12.94 2.28
C SER A 118 9.89 14.31 1.60
N ARG A 119 9.25 14.36 0.43
CA ARG A 119 8.94 15.62 -0.26
C ARG A 119 7.63 16.19 0.21
N ILE A 120 6.78 15.37 0.79
CA ILE A 120 5.45 15.75 1.27
C ILE A 120 5.50 15.75 2.79
N PRO A 121 5.16 16.89 3.44
CA PRO A 121 5.09 16.92 4.89
C PRO A 121 4.02 15.94 5.38
N VAL A 122 4.39 15.11 6.37
CA VAL A 122 3.48 14.14 6.96
C VAL A 122 3.61 14.16 8.46
N THR A 123 2.54 13.78 9.16
CA THR A 123 2.51 13.78 10.60
C THR A 123 3.10 12.51 11.18
N GLU A 124 2.83 11.37 10.55
CA GLU A 124 3.36 10.10 11.01
C GLU A 124 3.33 9.05 9.90
N PRO A 125 4.30 8.11 9.91
CA PRO A 125 4.33 7.03 8.92
C PRO A 125 3.33 5.94 9.25
N VAL A 126 2.86 5.23 8.21
CA VAL A 126 2.10 3.99 8.36
C VAL A 126 2.93 2.82 7.87
N VAL A 127 2.64 1.62 8.39
CA VAL A 127 3.30 0.40 7.96
C VAL A 127 2.56 -0.17 6.76
N ALA A 128 3.23 -0.24 5.62
CA ALA A 128 2.64 -0.77 4.38
C ALA A 128 2.86 -2.27 4.23
#